data_5da545d0c3b186f68d162e3931484742
#
_entry.id   5da545d0c3b186f68d162e3931484742
#
_cell.length_a   1.000
_cell.length_b   1.000
_cell.length_c   1.000
_cell.angle_alpha   90.00
_cell.angle_beta   90.00
_cell.angle_gamma   90.00
#
_symmetry.space_group_name_H-M   'P 1'
#
loop_
_entity.id
_entity.type
_entity.pdbx_description
1 polymer ?
#
loop_
_entity_poly.entity_id
_entity_poly.type
_entity_poly.pdbx_seq_one_letter_code
_entity_poly.pdbx_strand_id
1 'polypeptide(L)'
;MKMLKILCCSLLLLSVTAVAQIKVPPLAIKERTLSNGLRVVTHRDTSSPTVSIHVWYNVGGKNDPPGRSGFAHMFEHMMFKSTKNMPNEKLDRLTEDVGGFNNASTWPDYTNYYEVVPSNHLEVLLWAEADRMVNLNVDETNFNSERDVVKEEFRQGVLANPYGRFFELIDSLSYQRHP
;
A
#
# COMPACT_ATOMS: atom_id res chain seq x y z
N MET A 1 -59.75 26.46 7.80
CA MET A 1 -58.99 25.55 6.89
C MET A 1 -57.70 26.16 6.29
N LYS A 2 -57.65 27.41 5.90
CA LYS A 2 -56.43 28.03 5.31
C LYS A 2 -55.29 28.19 6.34
N MET A 3 -55.56 28.59 7.58
CA MET A 3 -54.52 28.71 8.65
C MET A 3 -53.91 27.38 9.06
N LEU A 4 -54.68 26.29 9.09
CA LEU A 4 -54.17 24.96 9.44
C LEU A 4 -53.20 24.39 8.38
N LYS A 5 -53.45 24.70 7.12
CA LYS A 5 -52.56 24.32 5.99
C LYS A 5 -51.23 25.06 6.03
N ILE A 6 -51.20 26.33 6.40
CA ILE A 6 -50.01 27.14 6.54
C ILE A 6 -49.14 26.65 7.74
N LEU A 7 -49.79 26.27 8.84
CA LEU A 7 -49.11 25.73 10.01
C LEU A 7 -48.44 24.37 9.72
N CYS A 8 -49.13 23.48 8.97
CA CYS A 8 -48.53 22.21 8.56
C CYS A 8 -47.33 22.38 7.57
N CYS A 9 -47.38 23.34 6.64
CA CYS A 9 -46.26 23.62 5.75
C CYS A 9 -45.06 24.25 6.47
N SER A 10 -45.30 25.09 7.50
CA SER A 10 -44.18 25.66 8.28
C SER A 10 -43.51 24.64 9.22
N LEU A 11 -44.27 23.67 9.74
CA LEU A 11 -43.69 22.55 10.52
C LEU A 11 -42.84 21.57 9.63
N LEU A 12 -43.24 21.35 8.38
CA LEU A 12 -42.47 20.54 7.42
C LEU A 12 -41.16 21.21 6.98
N LEU A 13 -41.10 22.53 6.95
CA LEU A 13 -39.89 23.27 6.61
C LEU A 13 -38.87 23.34 7.77
N LEU A 14 -39.29 23.16 9.02
CA LEU A 14 -38.42 23.15 10.21
C LEU A 14 -37.72 21.79 10.44
N SER A 15 -38.16 20.74 9.77
CA SER A 15 -37.59 19.38 9.94
C SER A 15 -36.38 19.08 9.09
N VAL A 16 -35.89 20.00 8.25
CA VAL A 16 -34.81 19.73 7.27
C VAL A 16 -33.42 20.20 7.72
N THR A 17 -33.25 20.77 8.90
CA THR A 17 -31.95 21.36 9.31
C THR A 17 -31.22 20.63 10.43
N ALA A 18 -31.62 19.44 10.83
CA ALA A 18 -30.79 18.62 11.71
C ALA A 18 -29.73 17.86 10.87
N VAL A 19 -28.76 18.58 10.33
CA VAL A 19 -27.51 17.96 9.84
C VAL A 19 -26.80 17.44 11.09
N ALA A 20 -26.93 16.15 11.36
CA ALA A 20 -26.13 15.50 12.37
C ALA A 20 -24.65 15.62 11.98
N GLN A 21 -23.95 16.60 12.54
CA GLN A 21 -22.50 16.69 12.41
C GLN A 21 -21.88 15.49 13.13
N ILE A 22 -21.52 14.47 12.37
CA ILE A 22 -20.69 13.38 12.90
C ILE A 22 -19.32 13.98 13.22
N LYS A 23 -19.07 14.24 14.49
CA LYS A 23 -17.77 14.70 14.97
C LYS A 23 -16.85 13.49 15.05
N VAL A 24 -16.06 13.28 14.01
CA VAL A 24 -15.01 12.24 14.01
C VAL A 24 -13.95 12.65 15.04
N PRO A 25 -13.66 11.83 16.06
CA PRO A 25 -12.60 12.14 17.02
C PRO A 25 -11.25 12.15 16.32
N PRO A 26 -10.29 13.00 16.77
CA PRO A 26 -8.96 13.00 16.20
C PRO A 26 -8.26 11.66 16.45
N LEU A 27 -7.50 11.17 15.45
CA LEU A 27 -6.70 9.96 15.58
C LEU A 27 -5.57 10.19 16.60
N ALA A 28 -5.41 9.29 17.55
CA ALA A 28 -4.33 9.31 18.53
C ALA A 28 -3.04 8.75 17.90
N ILE A 29 -2.42 9.54 17.01
CA ILE A 29 -1.18 9.18 16.32
C ILE A 29 0.01 9.43 17.25
N LYS A 30 0.93 8.45 17.33
CA LYS A 30 2.24 8.58 17.95
C LYS A 30 3.31 8.44 16.87
N GLU A 31 4.31 9.31 16.92
CA GLU A 31 5.42 9.31 15.98
C GLU A 31 6.74 9.23 16.73
N ARG A 32 7.69 8.49 16.16
CA ARG A 32 9.05 8.32 16.68
C ARG A 32 10.01 8.14 15.53
N THR A 33 11.15 8.80 15.59
CA THR A 33 12.30 8.55 14.70
C THR A 33 13.33 7.73 15.44
N LEU A 34 13.78 6.63 14.84
CA LEU A 34 14.82 5.78 15.39
C LEU A 34 16.21 6.38 15.12
N SER A 35 17.25 5.87 15.78
CA SER A 35 18.62 6.38 15.64
C SER A 35 19.19 6.23 14.23
N ASN A 36 18.69 5.27 13.44
CA ASN A 36 19.04 5.06 12.03
C ASN A 36 18.24 5.93 11.05
N GLY A 37 17.37 6.83 11.55
CA GLY A 37 16.53 7.70 10.73
C GLY A 37 15.17 7.12 10.34
N LEU A 38 14.87 5.86 10.65
CA LEU A 38 13.57 5.27 10.36
C LEU A 38 12.47 5.98 11.16
N ARG A 39 11.49 6.51 10.46
CA ARG A 39 10.31 7.14 11.04
C ARG A 39 9.23 6.09 11.27
N VAL A 40 8.79 5.96 12.52
CA VAL A 40 7.74 5.01 12.93
C VAL A 40 6.51 5.79 13.36
N VAL A 41 5.38 5.53 12.72
CA VAL A 41 4.09 6.13 13.02
C VAL A 41 3.15 5.03 13.49
N THR A 42 2.50 5.23 14.62
CA THR A 42 1.59 4.24 15.20
C THR A 42 0.26 4.87 15.59
N HIS A 43 -0.80 4.16 15.33
CA HIS A 43 -2.13 4.44 15.85
C HIS A 43 -2.69 3.17 16.50
N ARG A 44 -3.19 3.29 17.72
CA ARG A 44 -3.81 2.18 18.42
C ARG A 44 -5.31 2.23 18.27
N ASP A 45 -5.87 1.21 17.62
CA ASP A 45 -7.28 0.90 17.59
C ASP A 45 -7.51 -0.47 18.25
N THR A 46 -8.44 -0.56 19.17
CA THR A 46 -8.77 -1.79 19.90
C THR A 46 -10.11 -2.38 19.48
N SER A 47 -10.70 -1.88 18.42
CA SER A 47 -11.98 -2.36 17.89
C SER A 47 -11.87 -3.73 17.20
N SER A 48 -10.64 -4.11 16.76
CA SER A 48 -10.34 -5.39 16.14
C SER A 48 -9.06 -5.99 16.73
N PRO A 49 -8.95 -7.33 16.88
CA PRO A 49 -7.74 -8.01 17.31
C PRO A 49 -6.70 -8.18 16.18
N THR A 50 -6.69 -7.30 15.21
CA THR A 50 -5.76 -7.31 14.07
C THR A 50 -4.74 -6.17 14.17
N VAL A 51 -3.63 -6.32 13.47
CA VAL A 51 -2.65 -5.26 13.24
C VAL A 51 -2.40 -5.13 11.74
N SER A 52 -2.27 -3.90 11.30
CA SER A 52 -1.79 -3.57 9.95
C SER A 52 -0.41 -2.93 10.05
N ILE A 53 0.53 -3.44 9.27
CA ILE A 53 1.89 -2.93 9.15
C ILE A 53 2.02 -2.36 7.74
N HIS A 54 2.55 -1.16 7.63
CA HIS A 54 2.83 -0.50 6.35
C HIS A 54 4.27 -0.01 6.34
N VAL A 55 5.06 -0.47 5.38
CA VAL A 55 6.43 -0.02 5.16
C VAL A 55 6.49 0.79 3.87
N TRP A 56 6.95 2.03 3.95
CA TRP A 56 7.00 2.97 2.85
C TRP A 56 8.44 3.34 2.51
N TYR A 57 8.80 3.10 1.25
CA TYR A 57 10.08 3.51 0.68
C TYR A 57 9.87 4.73 -0.21
N ASN A 58 10.66 5.78 0.00
CA ASN A 58 10.70 6.95 -0.91
C ASN A 58 11.51 6.62 -2.16
N VAL A 59 11.19 5.50 -2.77
CA VAL A 59 11.78 4.96 -4.01
C VAL A 59 10.64 4.47 -4.88
N GLY A 60 10.61 4.87 -6.13
CA GLY A 60 9.60 4.50 -7.11
C GLY A 60 10.12 4.74 -8.51
N GLY A 61 9.24 4.81 -9.50
CA GLY A 61 9.60 5.01 -10.91
C GLY A 61 10.55 6.19 -11.16
N LYS A 62 10.45 7.27 -10.36
CA LYS A 62 11.37 8.43 -10.41
C LYS A 62 12.86 8.07 -10.21
N ASN A 63 13.13 6.92 -9.62
CA ASN A 63 14.49 6.45 -9.31
C ASN A 63 15.00 5.44 -10.34
N ASP A 64 14.18 5.09 -11.32
CA ASP A 64 14.57 4.14 -12.35
C ASP A 64 15.73 4.69 -13.18
N PRO A 65 16.76 3.90 -13.46
CA PRO A 65 17.85 4.33 -14.32
C PRO A 65 17.34 4.65 -15.74
N PRO A 66 17.90 5.65 -16.42
CA PRO A 66 17.51 5.99 -17.79
C PRO A 66 17.52 4.76 -18.72
N GLY A 67 16.41 4.54 -19.44
CA GLY A 67 16.22 3.40 -20.32
C GLY A 67 15.95 2.06 -19.62
N ARG A 68 15.68 2.08 -18.31
CA ARG A 68 15.33 0.91 -17.49
C ARG A 68 14.09 1.15 -16.65
N SER A 69 13.03 1.67 -17.26
CA SER A 69 11.73 1.87 -16.61
C SER A 69 11.19 0.54 -16.10
N GLY A 70 10.57 0.58 -14.89
CA GLY A 70 10.07 -0.61 -14.19
C GLY A 70 11.10 -1.26 -13.25
N PHE A 71 12.26 -0.64 -13.03
CA PHE A 71 13.28 -1.20 -12.14
C PHE A 71 12.82 -1.19 -10.67
N ALA A 72 12.16 -0.13 -10.22
CA ALA A 72 11.56 -0.07 -8.88
C ALA A 72 10.47 -1.13 -8.68
N HIS A 73 9.62 -1.35 -9.69
CA HIS A 73 8.62 -2.42 -9.67
C HIS A 73 9.26 -3.82 -9.65
N MET A 74 10.33 -4.01 -10.40
CA MET A 74 11.10 -5.25 -10.33
C MET A 74 11.66 -5.51 -8.93
N PHE A 75 12.12 -4.47 -8.22
CA PHE A 75 12.57 -4.59 -6.84
C PHE A 75 11.41 -4.88 -5.87
N GLU A 76 10.21 -4.36 -6.15
CA GLU A 76 9.01 -4.74 -5.39
C GLU A 76 8.84 -6.26 -5.37
N HIS A 77 8.88 -6.92 -6.54
CA HIS A 77 8.80 -8.37 -6.65
C HIS A 77 9.92 -9.08 -5.91
N MET A 78 11.15 -8.59 -6.05
CA MET A 78 12.32 -9.18 -5.37
C MET A 78 12.19 -9.17 -3.85
N MET A 79 11.50 -8.20 -3.27
CA MET A 79 11.28 -8.08 -1.82
C MET A 79 10.38 -9.20 -1.26
N PHE A 80 9.65 -9.93 -2.07
CA PHE A 80 8.88 -11.13 -1.67
C PHE A 80 9.69 -12.42 -1.73
N LYS A 81 10.92 -12.35 -2.26
CA LYS A 81 11.81 -13.50 -2.34
C LYS A 81 12.57 -13.74 -1.03
N SER A 82 13.54 -14.63 -1.10
CA SER A 82 14.31 -15.02 0.09
C SER A 82 15.15 -13.88 0.66
N THR A 83 15.41 -14.02 1.94
CA THR A 83 16.49 -13.30 2.62
C THR A 83 17.54 -14.29 3.11
N LYS A 84 18.57 -13.79 3.78
CA LYS A 84 19.55 -14.67 4.45
C LYS A 84 18.91 -15.60 5.48
N ASN A 85 17.84 -15.17 6.14
CA ASN A 85 17.22 -15.89 7.25
C ASN A 85 15.83 -16.45 6.90
N MET A 86 15.25 -16.06 5.77
CA MET A 86 13.95 -16.52 5.30
C MET A 86 14.08 -17.13 3.90
N PRO A 87 13.65 -18.38 3.67
CA PRO A 87 13.53 -18.96 2.34
C PRO A 87 12.41 -18.27 1.54
N ASN A 88 12.37 -18.51 0.23
CA ASN A 88 11.26 -18.06 -0.64
C ASN A 88 9.90 -18.43 -0.04
N GLU A 89 8.89 -17.60 -0.28
CA GLU A 89 7.50 -17.74 0.19
C GLU A 89 7.33 -17.67 1.72
N LYS A 90 8.42 -17.46 2.48
CA LYS A 90 8.31 -17.44 3.95
C LYS A 90 7.49 -16.25 4.44
N LEU A 91 7.63 -15.09 3.81
CA LEU A 91 6.85 -13.90 4.18
C LEU A 91 5.35 -14.14 3.96
N ASP A 92 4.98 -14.72 2.82
CA ASP A 92 3.58 -15.07 2.51
C ASP A 92 3.02 -16.03 3.56
N ARG A 93 3.79 -17.07 3.92
CA ARG A 93 3.40 -18.02 4.96
C ARG A 93 3.23 -17.37 6.34
N LEU A 94 4.05 -16.38 6.69
CA LEU A 94 3.92 -15.66 7.96
C LEU A 94 2.63 -14.86 8.07
N THR A 95 2.02 -14.51 6.96
CA THR A 95 0.74 -13.78 6.89
C THR A 95 -0.44 -14.72 6.61
N GLU A 96 -0.38 -15.53 5.57
CA GLU A 96 -1.50 -16.34 5.09
C GLU A 96 -1.83 -17.51 6.03
N ASP A 97 -0.83 -18.19 6.57
CA ASP A 97 -1.04 -19.34 7.48
C ASP A 97 -1.75 -18.95 8.78
N VAL A 98 -1.79 -17.65 9.10
CA VAL A 98 -2.48 -17.12 10.29
C VAL A 98 -3.78 -16.40 9.95
N GLY A 99 -4.24 -16.48 8.70
CA GLY A 99 -5.49 -15.87 8.23
C GLY A 99 -5.37 -14.38 7.92
N GLY A 100 -4.14 -13.90 7.71
CA GLY A 100 -3.84 -12.56 7.24
C GLY A 100 -3.58 -12.51 5.73
N PHE A 101 -3.07 -11.39 5.27
CA PHE A 101 -2.62 -11.20 3.89
C PHE A 101 -1.52 -10.14 3.84
N ASN A 102 -0.76 -10.17 2.77
CA ASN A 102 0.24 -9.15 2.43
C ASN A 102 0.07 -8.71 0.97
N ASN A 103 0.61 -7.55 0.65
CA ASN A 103 0.72 -7.07 -0.73
C ASN A 103 1.70 -5.89 -0.79
N ALA A 104 1.96 -5.40 -2.00
CA ALA A 104 2.75 -4.20 -2.25
C ALA A 104 2.22 -3.40 -3.43
N SER A 105 2.75 -2.21 -3.64
CA SER A 105 2.53 -1.43 -4.86
C SER A 105 3.67 -0.46 -5.09
N THR A 106 4.10 -0.34 -6.36
CA THR A 106 5.06 0.66 -6.81
C THR A 106 4.36 1.76 -7.59
N TRP A 107 4.64 2.99 -7.19
CA TRP A 107 4.13 4.21 -7.81
C TRP A 107 5.30 5.06 -8.32
N PRO A 108 5.03 6.13 -9.08
CA PRO A 108 6.10 7.01 -9.55
C PRO A 108 7.03 7.51 -8.45
N ASP A 109 6.52 7.83 -7.25
CA ASP A 109 7.29 8.45 -6.17
C ASP A 109 7.65 7.54 -5.01
N TYR A 110 6.98 6.41 -4.83
CA TYR A 110 7.17 5.53 -3.68
C TYR A 110 6.83 4.07 -4.01
N THR A 111 7.32 3.18 -3.16
CA THR A 111 6.89 1.79 -3.08
C THR A 111 6.45 1.51 -1.64
N ASN A 112 5.29 0.88 -1.45
CA ASN A 112 4.84 0.47 -0.14
C ASN A 112 4.55 -1.02 -0.10
N TYR A 113 4.80 -1.61 1.06
CA TYR A 113 4.47 -2.98 1.41
C TYR A 113 3.53 -2.95 2.61
N TYR A 114 2.57 -3.86 2.67
CA TYR A 114 1.65 -3.91 3.79
C TYR A 114 1.21 -5.34 4.11
N GLU A 115 1.04 -5.58 5.39
CA GLU A 115 0.53 -6.82 5.95
C GLU A 115 -0.63 -6.52 6.90
N VAL A 116 -1.60 -7.42 6.93
CA VAL A 116 -2.69 -7.42 7.91
C VAL A 116 -2.80 -8.81 8.51
N VAL A 117 -2.60 -8.90 9.81
CA VAL A 117 -2.59 -10.18 10.55
C VAL A 117 -3.26 -10.04 11.92
N PRO A 118 -3.59 -11.15 12.62
CA PRO A 118 -3.92 -11.11 14.04
C PRO A 118 -2.80 -10.45 14.85
N SER A 119 -3.15 -9.61 15.83
CA SER A 119 -2.21 -8.72 16.52
C SER A 119 -1.10 -9.43 17.30
N ASN A 120 -1.29 -10.69 17.67
CA ASN A 120 -0.27 -11.53 18.31
C ASN A 120 0.90 -11.92 17.38
N HIS A 121 0.79 -11.63 16.07
CA HIS A 121 1.86 -11.87 15.07
C HIS A 121 2.68 -10.61 14.75
N LEU A 122 2.43 -9.49 15.43
CA LEU A 122 3.14 -8.22 15.19
C LEU A 122 4.66 -8.36 15.25
N GLU A 123 5.19 -9.01 16.28
CA GLU A 123 6.65 -9.09 16.49
C GLU A 123 7.36 -9.87 15.39
N VAL A 124 6.79 -11.00 14.97
CA VAL A 124 7.41 -11.82 13.93
C VAL A 124 7.40 -11.10 12.57
N LEU A 125 6.36 -10.33 12.27
CA LEU A 125 6.33 -9.55 11.02
C LEU A 125 7.26 -8.35 11.07
N LEU A 126 7.38 -7.65 12.20
CA LEU A 126 8.39 -6.60 12.35
C LEU A 126 9.81 -7.13 12.19
N TRP A 127 10.06 -8.35 12.68
CA TRP A 127 11.32 -9.03 12.44
C TRP A 127 11.53 -9.36 10.97
N ALA A 128 10.52 -9.92 10.29
CA ALA A 128 10.59 -10.25 8.86
C ALA A 128 10.84 -9.01 7.99
N GLU A 129 10.14 -7.91 8.29
CA GLU A 129 10.36 -6.62 7.63
C GLU A 129 11.79 -6.10 7.83
N ALA A 130 12.30 -6.15 9.06
CA ALA A 130 13.67 -5.73 9.34
C ALA A 130 14.70 -6.65 8.63
N ASP A 131 14.42 -7.93 8.52
CA ASP A 131 15.30 -8.90 7.85
C ASP A 131 15.36 -8.63 6.35
N ARG A 132 14.22 -8.43 5.68
CA ARG A 132 14.22 -8.14 4.25
C ARG A 132 14.85 -6.78 3.89
N MET A 133 14.80 -5.79 4.80
CA MET A 133 15.50 -4.52 4.61
C MET A 133 17.03 -4.66 4.57
N VAL A 134 17.57 -5.63 5.29
CA VAL A 134 19.03 -5.76 5.50
C VAL A 134 19.62 -6.96 4.77
N ASN A 135 18.87 -8.04 4.65
CA ASN A 135 19.38 -9.35 4.26
C ASN A 135 18.72 -9.92 2.99
N LEU A 136 18.09 -9.07 2.17
CA LEU A 136 17.46 -9.52 0.93
C LEU A 136 18.46 -10.23 0.01
N ASN A 137 18.09 -11.41 -0.48
CA ASN A 137 18.89 -12.14 -1.46
C ASN A 137 18.51 -11.69 -2.88
N VAL A 138 19.40 -10.93 -3.51
CA VAL A 138 19.27 -10.57 -4.91
C VAL A 138 20.20 -11.46 -5.71
N ASP A 139 19.68 -12.58 -6.20
CA ASP A 139 20.42 -13.54 -7.00
C ASP A 139 19.81 -13.69 -8.40
N GLU A 140 20.58 -14.29 -9.31
CA GLU A 140 20.18 -14.43 -10.71
C GLU A 140 18.94 -15.31 -10.89
N THR A 141 18.77 -16.34 -10.07
CA THR A 141 17.65 -17.27 -10.17
C THR A 141 16.33 -16.58 -9.81
N ASN A 142 16.29 -15.89 -8.66
CA ASN A 142 15.14 -15.12 -8.22
C ASN A 142 14.85 -13.98 -9.21
N PHE A 143 15.88 -13.27 -9.65
CA PHE A 143 15.73 -12.18 -10.61
C PHE A 143 15.13 -12.66 -11.95
N ASN A 144 15.62 -13.75 -12.50
CA ASN A 144 15.11 -14.27 -13.78
C ASN A 144 13.66 -14.73 -13.66
N SER A 145 13.31 -15.39 -12.52
CA SER A 145 11.95 -15.80 -12.24
C SER A 145 11.00 -14.58 -12.21
N GLU A 146 11.33 -13.58 -11.39
CA GLU A 146 10.46 -12.40 -11.23
C GLU A 146 10.43 -11.51 -12.49
N ARG A 147 11.53 -11.41 -13.22
CA ARG A 147 11.51 -10.73 -14.51
C ARG A 147 10.49 -11.34 -15.49
N ASP A 148 10.33 -12.64 -15.48
CA ASP A 148 9.39 -13.29 -16.38
C ASP A 148 7.93 -13.10 -15.88
N VAL A 149 7.71 -13.02 -14.57
CA VAL A 149 6.41 -12.62 -13.97
C VAL A 149 6.07 -11.18 -14.36
N VAL A 150 6.96 -10.22 -14.13
CA VAL A 150 6.73 -8.80 -14.47
C VAL A 150 6.47 -8.61 -15.97
N LYS A 151 7.17 -9.37 -16.83
CA LYS A 151 6.88 -9.35 -18.28
C LYS A 151 5.47 -9.86 -18.59
N GLU A 152 5.01 -10.89 -17.89
CA GLU A 152 3.67 -11.42 -18.11
C GLU A 152 2.60 -10.46 -17.60
N GLU A 153 2.82 -9.81 -16.46
CA GLU A 153 1.94 -8.74 -15.97
C GLU A 153 1.81 -7.60 -16.97
N PHE A 154 2.94 -7.17 -17.56
CA PHE A 154 2.92 -6.15 -18.61
C PHE A 154 2.12 -6.61 -19.83
N ARG A 155 2.29 -7.86 -20.27
CA ARG A 155 1.52 -8.41 -21.39
C ARG A 155 0.01 -8.42 -21.09
N GLN A 156 -0.39 -8.86 -19.91
CA GLN A 156 -1.79 -8.98 -19.53
C GLN A 156 -2.41 -7.61 -19.19
N GLY A 157 -1.74 -6.81 -18.39
CA GLY A 157 -2.27 -5.54 -17.91
C GLY A 157 -2.22 -4.41 -18.94
N VAL A 158 -1.14 -4.36 -19.73
CA VAL A 158 -0.88 -3.26 -20.66
C VAL A 158 -1.18 -3.64 -22.11
N LEU A 159 -0.64 -4.76 -22.60
CA LEU A 159 -0.73 -5.09 -24.03
C LEU A 159 -2.06 -5.75 -24.42
N ALA A 160 -2.57 -6.64 -23.58
CA ALA A 160 -3.84 -7.35 -23.85
C ALA A 160 -5.08 -6.52 -23.50
N ASN A 161 -4.94 -5.49 -22.65
CA ASN A 161 -6.05 -4.62 -22.27
C ASN A 161 -6.23 -3.51 -23.31
N PRO A 162 -7.44 -3.29 -23.87
CA PRO A 162 -7.70 -2.22 -24.85
C PRO A 162 -7.28 -0.82 -24.39
N TYR A 163 -7.34 -0.54 -23.10
CA TYR A 163 -6.96 0.74 -22.49
C TYR A 163 -5.65 0.65 -21.68
N GLY A 164 -4.93 -0.46 -21.74
CA GLY A 164 -3.76 -0.69 -20.89
C GLY A 164 -2.62 0.30 -21.09
N ARG A 165 -2.44 0.82 -22.30
CA ARG A 165 -1.43 1.85 -22.61
C ARG A 165 -1.84 3.28 -22.26
N PHE A 166 -3.04 3.48 -21.76
CA PHE A 166 -3.56 4.82 -21.48
C PHE A 166 -2.71 5.57 -20.45
N PHE A 167 -2.37 4.92 -19.35
CA PHE A 167 -1.54 5.52 -18.31
C PHE A 167 -0.10 5.72 -18.77
N GLU A 168 0.49 4.74 -19.47
CA GLU A 168 1.82 4.85 -20.07
C GLU A 168 1.91 6.09 -20.99
N LEU A 169 0.92 6.30 -21.84
CA LEU A 169 0.85 7.45 -22.74
C LEU A 169 0.65 8.77 -22.00
N ILE A 170 -0.25 8.82 -21.01
CA ILE A 170 -0.45 10.03 -20.20
C ILE A 170 0.84 10.43 -19.52
N ASP A 171 1.51 9.50 -18.84
CA ASP A 171 2.73 9.80 -18.11
C ASP A 171 3.84 10.25 -19.05
N SER A 172 4.06 9.55 -20.15
CA SER A 172 5.09 9.89 -21.13
C SER A 172 4.88 11.23 -21.84
N LEU A 173 3.62 11.66 -22.00
CA LEU A 173 3.27 12.94 -22.64
C LEU A 173 3.19 14.09 -21.64
N SER A 174 2.87 13.81 -20.38
CA SER A 174 2.64 14.84 -19.37
C SER A 174 3.91 15.25 -18.63
N TYR A 175 4.84 14.32 -18.44
CA TYR A 175 6.07 14.57 -17.68
C TYR A 175 7.26 14.76 -18.62
N GLN A 176 7.97 15.89 -18.44
CA GLN A 176 9.20 16.20 -19.21
C GLN A 176 10.49 15.98 -18.39
N ARG A 177 10.40 15.95 -17.06
CA ARG A 177 11.55 15.83 -16.14
C ARG A 177 11.45 14.68 -15.17
N HIS A 178 10.24 14.27 -14.83
CA HIS A 178 10.02 13.04 -14.07
C HIS A 178 10.25 11.85 -15.01
N PRO A 179 11.11 10.88 -14.64
CA PRO A 179 11.42 9.73 -15.50
C PRO A 179 10.22 8.82 -15.74
#